data_fcbe595713cb5fbe6e5485c8db4eb879
#
_entry.id   fcbe595713cb5fbe6e5485c8db4eb879
#
_cell.length_a   1.000
_cell.length_b   1.000
_cell.length_c   1.000
_cell.angle_alpha   90.00
_cell.angle_beta   90.00
_cell.angle_gamma   90.00
#
_symmetry.space_group_name_H-M   'P 1'
#
loop_
_entity.id
_entity.type
_entity.pdbx_description
1 polymer ?
#
loop_
_entity_poly.entity_id
_entity_poly.type
_entity_poly.pdbx_seq_one_letter_code
_entity_poly.pdbx_strand_id
1 'polypeptide(L)'
;MIFDSELVAAYEQYVERSAKQHQEAFANLMADYPIAKEKQHLLEGFPEEVIPAFVEEHQTDLLVMGAISRGNLENAMIGNTAERILEAVQTDLLVIKPTDTKE
;
A
#
# COMPACT_ATOMS: atom_id res chain seq x y z
N MET A 1 -12.57 -22.50 -23.23
CA MET A 1 -13.00 -21.11 -23.19
C MET A 1 -12.11 -20.26 -24.10
N ILE A 2 -12.72 -19.45 -24.91
CA ILE A 2 -11.97 -18.60 -25.83
C ILE A 2 -12.10 -17.16 -25.37
N PHE A 3 -10.97 -16.51 -25.17
CA PHE A 3 -10.98 -15.12 -24.79
C PHE A 3 -11.02 -14.26 -26.04
N ASP A 4 -11.90 -13.27 -26.02
CA ASP A 4 -11.97 -12.29 -27.09
C ASP A 4 -10.69 -11.46 -27.05
N SER A 5 -10.00 -11.38 -28.20
CA SER A 5 -8.75 -10.63 -28.26
C SER A 5 -8.96 -9.15 -27.99
N GLU A 6 -10.12 -8.62 -28.35
CA GLU A 6 -10.42 -7.22 -28.04
C GLU A 6 -10.60 -7.02 -26.55
N LEU A 7 -11.20 -7.98 -25.86
CA LEU A 7 -11.37 -7.90 -24.43
C LEU A 7 -10.03 -7.99 -23.72
N VAL A 8 -9.15 -8.89 -24.17
CA VAL A 8 -7.82 -9.01 -23.60
C VAL A 8 -7.03 -7.72 -23.79
N ALA A 9 -7.07 -7.15 -24.98
CA ALA A 9 -6.39 -5.90 -25.24
C ALA A 9 -6.91 -4.76 -24.37
N ALA A 10 -8.24 -4.71 -24.20
CA ALA A 10 -8.85 -3.69 -23.35
C ALA A 10 -8.40 -3.84 -21.90
N TYR A 11 -8.29 -5.08 -21.41
CA TYR A 11 -7.83 -5.35 -20.06
C TYR A 11 -6.38 -4.94 -19.88
N GLU A 12 -5.54 -5.25 -20.87
CA GLU A 12 -4.14 -4.88 -20.80
C GLU A 12 -3.97 -3.36 -20.76
N GLN A 13 -4.77 -2.65 -21.57
CA GLN A 13 -4.73 -1.19 -21.53
C GLN A 13 -5.19 -0.65 -20.20
N TYR A 14 -6.18 -1.29 -19.60
CA TYR A 14 -6.65 -0.88 -18.27
C TYR A 14 -5.56 -1.05 -17.23
N VAL A 15 -4.86 -2.18 -17.27
CA VAL A 15 -3.79 -2.45 -16.32
C VAL A 15 -2.66 -1.43 -16.48
N GLU A 16 -2.25 -1.15 -17.70
CA GLU A 16 -1.20 -0.16 -17.96
C GLU A 16 -1.61 1.22 -17.48
N ARG A 17 -2.85 1.61 -17.74
CA ARG A 17 -3.33 2.93 -17.33
C ARG A 17 -3.40 3.04 -15.81
N SER A 18 -3.85 1.98 -15.18
CA SER A 18 -3.95 1.95 -13.74
C SER A 18 -2.57 2.05 -13.08
N ALA A 19 -1.60 1.31 -13.61
CA ALA A 19 -0.24 1.37 -13.09
C ALA A 19 0.35 2.77 -13.25
N LYS A 20 0.10 3.40 -14.39
CA LYS A 20 0.60 4.75 -14.61
C LYS A 20 -0.04 5.75 -13.67
N GLN A 21 -1.33 5.61 -13.42
CA GLN A 21 -2.02 6.47 -12.48
C GLN A 21 -1.47 6.32 -11.07
N HIS A 22 -1.16 5.10 -10.67
CA HIS A 22 -0.58 4.86 -9.37
C HIS A 22 0.81 5.47 -9.25
N GLN A 23 1.60 5.38 -10.30
CA GLN A 23 2.92 5.98 -10.31
C GLN A 23 2.86 7.49 -10.21
N GLU A 24 1.94 8.10 -10.94
CA GLU A 24 1.77 9.53 -10.89
C GLU A 24 1.27 10.01 -9.53
N ALA A 25 0.32 9.29 -8.96
CA ALA A 25 -0.19 9.63 -7.64
C ALA A 25 0.90 9.50 -6.58
N PHE A 26 1.73 8.46 -6.69
CA PHE A 26 2.82 8.26 -5.76
C PHE A 26 3.85 9.38 -5.89
N ALA A 27 4.21 9.75 -7.12
CA ALA A 27 5.16 10.82 -7.35
C ALA A 27 4.65 12.14 -6.78
N ASN A 28 3.36 12.42 -6.99
CA ASN A 28 2.76 13.64 -6.47
C ASN A 28 2.76 13.67 -4.95
N LEU A 29 2.47 12.53 -4.34
CA LEU A 29 2.49 12.43 -2.89
C LEU A 29 3.89 12.64 -2.35
N MET A 30 4.88 11.98 -2.95
CA MET A 30 6.25 12.05 -2.47
C MET A 30 6.88 13.42 -2.68
N ALA A 31 6.36 14.20 -3.62
CA ALA A 31 6.89 15.54 -3.87
C ALA A 31 6.76 16.46 -2.67
N ASP A 32 5.81 16.16 -1.78
CA ASP A 32 5.56 16.99 -0.60
C ASP A 32 6.42 16.61 0.59
N TYR A 33 7.24 15.58 0.48
CA TYR A 33 8.01 15.09 1.63
C TYR A 33 9.49 14.99 1.29
N PRO A 34 10.36 15.30 2.26
CA PRO A 34 11.81 15.27 2.02
C PRO A 34 12.36 13.86 2.17
N ILE A 35 11.90 12.95 1.33
CA ILE A 35 12.35 11.58 1.34
C ILE A 35 13.19 11.33 0.10
N ALA A 36 14.41 10.85 0.29
CA ALA A 36 15.28 10.57 -0.84
C ALA A 36 14.65 9.54 -1.77
N LYS A 37 14.88 9.71 -3.07
CA LYS A 37 14.23 8.84 -4.05
C LYS A 37 14.54 7.38 -3.86
N GLU A 38 15.76 7.04 -3.47
CA GLU A 38 16.15 5.66 -3.26
C GLU A 38 15.45 5.03 -2.06
N LYS A 39 14.77 5.85 -1.26
CA LYS A 39 14.00 5.37 -0.11
C LYS A 39 12.50 5.40 -0.37
N GLN A 40 12.10 5.75 -1.58
CA GLN A 40 10.69 5.76 -1.97
C GLN A 40 10.40 4.51 -2.76
N HIS A 41 9.41 3.75 -2.33
CA HIS A 41 9.10 2.46 -2.96
C HIS A 41 7.60 2.35 -3.21
N LEU A 42 7.25 2.08 -4.45
CA LEU A 42 5.88 1.77 -4.82
C LEU A 42 5.88 0.31 -5.27
N LEU A 43 5.31 -0.54 -4.43
CA LEU A 43 5.35 -1.98 -4.65
C LEU A 43 4.05 -2.45 -5.26
N GLU A 44 4.15 -3.40 -6.19
CA GLU A 44 3.00 -4.03 -6.79
C GLU A 44 2.75 -5.37 -6.14
N GLY A 45 1.48 -5.71 -5.98
CA GLY A 45 1.10 -6.98 -5.42
C GLY A 45 0.23 -6.80 -4.19
N PHE A 46 -0.06 -7.90 -3.54
CA PHE A 46 -0.87 -7.85 -2.33
C PHE A 46 -0.02 -7.38 -1.15
N PRO A 47 -0.48 -6.37 -0.42
CA PRO A 47 0.32 -5.83 0.69
C PRO A 47 0.75 -6.89 1.69
N GLU A 48 -0.12 -7.86 1.97
CA GLU A 48 0.21 -8.90 2.94
C GLU A 48 1.31 -9.85 2.45
N GLU A 49 1.67 -9.75 1.17
CA GLU A 49 2.75 -10.54 0.62
C GLU A 49 4.00 -9.70 0.36
N VAL A 50 3.81 -8.53 -0.25
CA VAL A 50 4.97 -7.72 -0.65
C VAL A 50 5.61 -7.00 0.53
N ILE A 51 4.82 -6.60 1.53
CA ILE A 51 5.39 -5.87 2.66
C ILE A 51 6.26 -6.76 3.55
N PRO A 52 5.82 -7.96 3.94
CA PRO A 52 6.71 -8.83 4.71
C PRO A 52 8.00 -9.16 3.96
N ALA A 53 7.91 -9.40 2.65
CA ALA A 53 9.11 -9.69 1.86
C ALA A 53 10.05 -8.49 1.84
N PHE A 54 9.51 -7.29 1.68
CA PHE A 54 10.31 -6.08 1.68
C PHE A 54 10.98 -5.85 3.03
N VAL A 55 10.22 -6.04 4.10
CA VAL A 55 10.74 -5.88 5.46
C VAL A 55 11.90 -6.82 5.72
N GLU A 56 11.76 -8.07 5.30
CA GLU A 56 12.82 -9.04 5.50
C GLU A 56 14.04 -8.73 4.65
N GLU A 57 13.82 -8.38 3.41
CA GLU A 57 14.91 -8.06 2.49
C GLU A 57 15.75 -6.89 2.98
N HIS A 58 15.09 -5.89 3.55
CA HIS A 58 15.77 -4.67 3.99
C HIS A 58 16.12 -4.68 5.46
N GLN A 59 15.84 -5.78 6.15
CA GLN A 59 16.13 -5.94 7.57
C GLN A 59 15.61 -4.76 8.38
N THR A 60 14.33 -4.48 8.16
CA THR A 60 13.66 -3.35 8.77
C THR A 60 13.48 -3.59 10.27
N ASP A 61 13.73 -2.57 11.07
CA ASP A 61 13.58 -2.67 12.51
C ASP A 61 12.20 -2.27 13.01
N LEU A 62 11.53 -1.40 12.27
CA LEU A 62 10.22 -0.93 12.66
C LEU A 62 9.38 -0.67 11.41
N LEU A 63 8.20 -1.23 11.38
CA LEU A 63 7.24 -0.98 10.32
C LEU A 63 6.14 -0.09 10.86
N VAL A 64 5.92 1.05 10.20
CA VAL A 64 4.87 1.98 10.60
C VAL A 64 3.77 1.93 9.56
N MET A 65 2.54 1.74 10.00
CA MET A 65 1.39 1.65 9.12
C MET A 65 0.27 2.54 9.60
N GLY A 66 -0.53 3.00 8.66
CA GLY A 66 -1.75 3.70 9.01
C GLY A 66 -2.88 2.71 9.21
N ALA A 67 -3.74 2.98 10.18
CA ALA A 67 -4.96 2.22 10.35
C ALA A 67 -6.03 2.84 9.46
N ILE A 68 -6.87 1.99 8.89
CA ILE A 68 -7.97 2.46 8.08
C ILE A 68 -9.22 2.54 8.95
N SER A 69 -9.86 3.69 8.93
CA SER A 69 -11.13 3.87 9.61
C SER A 69 -12.17 4.21 8.57
N ARG A 70 -13.27 3.46 8.61
CA ARG A 70 -14.39 3.74 7.72
C ARG A 70 -15.53 4.23 8.58
N GLY A 71 -15.77 5.54 8.52
CA GLY A 71 -16.83 6.14 9.28
C GLY A 71 -16.36 6.64 10.62
N ASN A 72 -16.74 5.96 11.67
CA ASN A 72 -16.49 6.43 13.01
C ASN A 72 -15.08 6.16 13.48
N LEU A 73 -14.34 7.22 13.79
CA LEU A 73 -12.94 7.07 14.24
C LEU A 73 -12.84 6.39 15.59
N GLU A 74 -13.86 6.47 16.41
CA GLU A 74 -13.84 5.81 17.70
C GLU A 74 -13.76 4.30 17.55
N ASN A 75 -14.22 3.80 16.42
CA ASN A 75 -14.21 2.38 16.13
C ASN A 75 -13.18 2.02 15.09
N ALA A 76 -12.13 2.83 14.97
CA ALA A 76 -11.05 2.52 14.05
C ALA A 76 -10.45 1.18 14.43
N MET A 77 -10.33 0.32 13.45
CA MET A 77 -9.85 -1.02 13.66
C MET A 77 -8.66 -1.30 12.76
N ILE A 78 -7.85 -2.23 13.20
CA ILE A 78 -6.80 -2.76 12.33
C ILE A 78 -7.51 -3.65 11.31
N GLY A 79 -7.34 -3.32 10.02
CA GLY A 79 -7.98 -4.11 8.98
C GLY A 79 -7.35 -5.46 8.80
N ASN A 80 -8.00 -6.30 7.99
CA ASN A 80 -7.51 -7.64 7.75
C ASN A 80 -6.10 -7.65 7.15
N THR A 81 -5.82 -6.71 6.27
CA THR A 81 -4.50 -6.63 5.64
C THR A 81 -3.43 -6.36 6.71
N ALA A 82 -3.68 -5.42 7.62
CA ALA A 82 -2.72 -5.11 8.66
C ALA A 82 -2.53 -6.28 9.60
N GLU A 83 -3.60 -7.01 9.91
CA GLU A 83 -3.48 -8.20 10.75
C GLU A 83 -2.60 -9.26 10.10
N ARG A 84 -2.77 -9.46 8.81
CA ARG A 84 -1.96 -10.46 8.11
C ARG A 84 -0.50 -10.03 8.05
N ILE A 85 -0.26 -8.74 7.89
CA ILE A 85 1.10 -8.24 7.90
C ILE A 85 1.72 -8.42 9.28
N LEU A 86 0.95 -8.11 10.33
CA LEU A 86 1.42 -8.28 11.69
C LEU A 86 1.85 -9.71 11.97
N GLU A 87 1.10 -10.68 11.46
CA GLU A 87 1.40 -12.09 11.67
C GLU A 87 2.62 -12.53 10.87
N ALA A 88 2.89 -11.87 9.75
CA ALA A 88 3.92 -12.31 8.82
C ALA A 88 5.29 -11.67 9.08
N VAL A 89 5.32 -10.48 9.68
CA VAL A 89 6.59 -9.80 9.91
C VAL A 89 7.14 -10.16 11.28
N GLN A 90 8.46 -10.14 11.39
CA GLN A 90 9.14 -10.40 12.65
C GLN A 90 9.72 -9.12 13.23
N THR A 91 9.30 -8.00 12.70
CA THR A 91 9.76 -6.70 13.18
C THR A 91 8.65 -6.06 14.00
N ASP A 92 9.01 -5.03 14.75
CA ASP A 92 8.01 -4.28 15.50
C ASP A 92 7.09 -3.54 14.56
N LEU A 93 5.83 -3.42 14.96
CA LEU A 93 4.82 -2.77 14.14
C LEU A 93 4.15 -1.67 14.94
N LEU A 94 4.14 -0.48 14.36
CA LEU A 94 3.43 0.66 14.94
C LEU A 94 2.27 1.03 14.02
N VAL A 95 1.07 1.02 14.56
CA VAL A 95 -0.12 1.38 13.80
C VAL A 95 -0.62 2.73 14.29
N ILE A 96 -0.77 3.66 13.36
CA ILE A 96 -1.18 5.01 13.68
C ILE A 96 -2.61 5.21 13.22
N LYS A 97 -3.47 5.63 14.14
CA LYS A 97 -4.85 5.90 13.81
C LYS A 97 -4.96 7.20 13.03
N PRO A 98 -5.90 7.29 12.08
CA PRO A 98 -6.11 8.55 11.39
C PRO A 98 -6.55 9.61 12.38
N THR A 99 -6.07 10.83 12.18
CA THR A 99 -6.50 11.93 13.01
C THR A 99 -7.82 12.47 12.48
N ASP A 100 -8.61 13.01 13.40
CA ASP A 100 -9.84 13.68 13.02
C ASP A 100 -9.46 15.08 12.56
N THR A 101 -9.61 15.33 11.27
CA THR A 101 -9.26 16.62 10.69
C THR A 101 -10.48 17.48 10.47
N LYS A 102 -11.51 17.25 11.22
CA LYS A 102 -12.74 18.01 11.06
C LYS A 102 -12.48 19.47 11.29
N GLU A 103 -12.99 20.25 10.37
CA GLU A 103 -12.83 21.69 10.39
C GLU A 103 -14.06 22.37 10.91
#